data_0cf164d443f902f5dfd7b4fffa8bfcff
#
_entry.id   0cf164d443f902f5dfd7b4fffa8bfcff
#
_cell.length_a   1.000
_cell.length_b   1.000
_cell.length_c   1.000
_cell.angle_alpha   90.00
_cell.angle_beta   90.00
_cell.angle_gamma   90.00
#
_symmetry.space_group_name_H-M   'P 1'
#
loop_
_entity.id
_entity.type
_entity.pdbx_description
1 polymer ?
#
loop_
_entity_poly.entity_id
_entity_poly.type
_entity_poly.pdbx_seq_one_letter_code
_entity_poly.pdbx_strand_id
1 'polypeptide(L)'
;MNIKRLAASGVMLAMLLTGAVMAHGETADFGNPADFKTGMEENFYVQEGSFQELDTIKMASQGKLMSCFGNNAGSVYTVFFLPPAPEQDYAIGNPQRGWADEAPTAIDDPEIENYPANPFFSPAGWQYKLRQDEALVLFTGLPPQCKYYSFINYILFTQEKELKDYTGEKAYFRVGNQDIGLYHPVFGSIGSSIHAGNVKSTDGSPYGSQAVIVISANQTVTDTVLAQLKASGFSEDVINVMTIPAETYRMGLEKGKDTFAFLGRISQPESQEDYDAYIANLKETSTVYRVTPKEEVADALYENETLIPRGTGVHEAASLPRVEGHLDEMRKAIIAQYADEYDYEELTGDIAVPEGLTAYTKDINSLGDNRDTSYLMTRDFTLNSDEDFIVVYGVNHTATGKAQYSNAVLYSRPMLNGICSVYDSLFTGSAEDYLPEDCAEADSYYVYKMARTQMDDYTGVIEYSTGNEKGKFYGADNGATLLMAFRAYMDETGVGPSYYEIVYDRTIVFHKK
;
A
#
# COMPACT_ATOMS: atom_id res chain seq x y z
N MET A 1 -20.18 -8.57 51.38
CA MET A 1 -20.17 -9.83 52.17
C MET A 1 -20.37 -10.99 51.21
N ASN A 2 -19.32 -11.81 51.13
CA ASN A 2 -19.20 -13.12 50.47
C ASN A 2 -19.32 -13.26 48.93
N ILE A 3 -18.13 -13.31 48.38
CA ILE A 3 -17.68 -13.96 47.18
C ILE A 3 -17.89 -15.49 47.29
N LYS A 4 -18.48 -16.12 46.25
CA LYS A 4 -18.28 -17.55 46.02
C LYS A 4 -17.73 -17.77 44.62
N ARG A 5 -16.46 -18.16 44.60
CA ARG A 5 -15.78 -18.79 43.48
C ARG A 5 -16.45 -20.15 43.20
N LEU A 6 -16.80 -20.44 41.95
CA LEU A 6 -16.97 -21.83 41.51
C LEU A 6 -15.92 -22.11 40.44
N ALA A 7 -15.02 -23.02 40.82
CA ALA A 7 -14.13 -23.69 39.90
C ALA A 7 -14.95 -24.74 39.13
N ALA A 8 -14.89 -24.74 37.83
CA ALA A 8 -15.38 -25.85 37.00
C ALA A 8 -14.18 -26.54 36.36
N SER A 9 -14.03 -27.78 36.78
CA SER A 9 -13.02 -28.73 36.33
C SER A 9 -13.17 -29.09 34.85
N GLY A 10 -12.04 -29.19 34.16
CA GLY A 10 -11.98 -29.60 32.77
C GLY A 10 -12.40 -31.06 32.54
N VAL A 11 -13.12 -31.27 31.48
CA VAL A 11 -13.21 -32.57 30.83
C VAL A 11 -12.67 -32.35 29.40
N MET A 12 -11.47 -32.88 29.18
CA MET A 12 -10.87 -33.03 27.86
C MET A 12 -11.70 -34.07 27.09
N LEU A 13 -12.51 -33.62 26.13
CA LEU A 13 -13.15 -34.51 25.15
C LEU A 13 -12.29 -34.48 23.89
N ALA A 14 -11.48 -35.52 23.71
CA ALA A 14 -10.76 -35.76 22.47
C ALA A 14 -11.78 -36.12 21.38
N MET A 15 -12.16 -35.17 20.53
CA MET A 15 -12.84 -35.45 19.28
C MET A 15 -11.80 -35.84 18.24
N LEU A 16 -11.79 -37.13 17.92
CA LEU A 16 -11.19 -37.64 16.69
C LEU A 16 -11.97 -37.03 15.50
N LEU A 17 -11.42 -35.99 14.92
CA LEU A 17 -11.82 -35.53 13.61
C LEU A 17 -11.31 -36.53 12.58
N THR A 18 -12.18 -37.42 12.14
CA THR A 18 -12.02 -38.14 10.88
C THR A 18 -12.05 -37.10 9.77
N GLY A 19 -10.87 -36.76 9.25
CA GLY A 19 -10.75 -35.88 8.10
C GLY A 19 -11.54 -36.44 6.93
N ALA A 20 -12.58 -35.73 6.51
CA ALA A 20 -13.10 -35.86 5.18
C ALA A 20 -11.98 -35.47 4.21
N VAL A 21 -11.42 -36.44 3.52
CA VAL A 21 -10.56 -36.20 2.35
C VAL A 21 -11.46 -35.55 1.31
N MET A 22 -11.44 -34.23 1.28
CA MET A 22 -11.93 -33.49 0.12
C MET A 22 -11.05 -33.92 -1.05
N ALA A 23 -11.67 -34.37 -2.13
CA ALA A 23 -10.97 -34.65 -3.37
C ALA A 23 -10.18 -33.39 -3.76
N HIS A 24 -8.86 -33.43 -3.60
CA HIS A 24 -7.98 -32.40 -4.10
C HIS A 24 -8.13 -32.42 -5.62
N GLY A 25 -8.63 -31.33 -6.20
CA GLY A 25 -8.36 -31.02 -7.59
C GLY A 25 -6.84 -31.13 -7.78
N GLU A 26 -6.39 -31.56 -8.94
CA GLU A 26 -4.97 -31.62 -9.26
C GLU A 26 -4.39 -30.22 -8.96
N THR A 27 -3.47 -30.15 -7.98
CA THR A 27 -2.74 -28.91 -7.68
C THR A 27 -1.83 -28.62 -8.85
N ALA A 28 -1.81 -27.37 -9.31
CA ALA A 28 -0.91 -26.95 -10.37
C ALA A 28 0.54 -27.12 -9.90
N ASP A 29 1.41 -27.65 -10.78
CA ASP A 29 2.80 -27.89 -10.45
C ASP A 29 3.53 -26.55 -10.18
N PHE A 30 4.18 -26.49 -9.02
CA PHE A 30 5.11 -25.44 -8.65
C PHE A 30 6.53 -26.01 -8.75
N GLY A 31 7.23 -25.64 -9.83
CA GLY A 31 8.55 -26.14 -10.16
C GLY A 31 9.64 -25.68 -9.17
N ASN A 32 10.88 -25.81 -9.57
CA ASN A 32 12.01 -25.47 -8.71
C ASN A 32 12.67 -24.16 -9.19
N PRO A 33 12.69 -23.08 -8.35
CA PRO A 33 13.36 -21.82 -8.68
C PRO A 33 14.86 -21.99 -9.00
N ALA A 34 15.55 -22.96 -8.41
CA ALA A 34 16.96 -23.22 -8.71
C ALA A 34 17.18 -23.82 -10.12
N ASP A 35 16.26 -24.66 -10.60
CA ASP A 35 16.30 -25.21 -11.96
C ASP A 35 16.01 -24.09 -12.99
N PHE A 36 15.07 -23.18 -12.66
CA PHE A 36 14.83 -21.98 -13.46
C PHE A 36 16.12 -21.15 -13.58
N LYS A 37 16.76 -20.83 -12.45
CA LYS A 37 18.01 -20.06 -12.42
C LYS A 37 19.06 -20.72 -13.30
N THR A 38 19.32 -22.01 -13.09
CA THR A 38 20.33 -22.78 -13.84
C THR A 38 20.08 -22.75 -15.36
N GLY A 39 18.82 -22.91 -15.78
CA GLY A 39 18.49 -22.87 -17.20
C GLY A 39 18.60 -21.46 -17.80
N MET A 40 18.29 -20.42 -17.05
CA MET A 40 18.47 -19.04 -17.51
C MET A 40 19.93 -18.62 -17.60
N GLU A 41 20.82 -19.14 -16.74
CA GLU A 41 22.23 -18.75 -16.67
C GLU A 41 23.02 -19.06 -17.95
N GLU A 42 22.48 -19.83 -18.88
CA GLU A 42 23.11 -20.02 -20.19
C GLU A 42 23.24 -18.70 -20.97
N ASN A 43 22.14 -17.95 -21.05
CA ASN A 43 22.07 -16.75 -21.88
C ASN A 43 21.82 -15.45 -21.09
N PHE A 44 21.64 -15.54 -19.77
CA PHE A 44 21.35 -14.41 -18.89
C PHE A 44 22.27 -14.42 -17.66
N TYR A 45 22.52 -13.24 -17.13
CA TYR A 45 22.95 -13.09 -15.75
C TYR A 45 21.71 -13.22 -14.87
N VAL A 46 21.77 -14.08 -13.87
CA VAL A 46 20.68 -14.28 -12.90
C VAL A 46 21.19 -13.92 -11.52
N GLN A 47 20.74 -12.79 -11.02
CA GLN A 47 21.14 -12.27 -9.72
C GLN A 47 20.00 -12.43 -8.72
N GLU A 48 20.31 -12.95 -7.55
CA GLU A 48 19.35 -13.17 -6.49
C GLU A 48 19.18 -11.92 -5.63
N GLY A 49 17.94 -11.53 -5.43
CA GLY A 49 17.50 -10.53 -4.47
C GLY A 49 16.70 -11.17 -3.34
N SER A 50 16.02 -10.36 -2.57
CA SER A 50 15.09 -10.83 -1.52
C SER A 50 13.76 -10.10 -1.57
N PHE A 51 12.72 -10.78 -1.12
CA PHE A 51 11.38 -10.20 -0.91
C PHE A 51 11.11 -10.22 0.59
N GLN A 52 10.80 -9.07 1.17
CA GLN A 52 10.68 -8.92 2.60
C GLN A 52 9.83 -7.70 3.00
N GLU A 53 9.49 -7.61 4.27
CA GLU A 53 8.76 -6.49 4.85
C GLU A 53 9.48 -5.16 4.68
N LEU A 54 8.69 -4.11 4.42
CA LEU A 54 9.08 -2.71 4.50
C LEU A 54 8.25 -2.02 5.59
N ASP A 55 8.79 -1.95 6.81
CA ASP A 55 8.19 -1.18 7.90
C ASP A 55 8.48 0.32 7.70
N THR A 56 7.56 1.00 7.02
CA THR A 56 7.71 2.41 6.65
C THR A 56 7.79 3.32 7.88
N ILE A 57 7.02 3.03 8.94
CA ILE A 57 7.02 3.83 10.17
C ILE A 57 8.35 3.69 10.91
N LYS A 58 8.81 2.46 11.09
CA LYS A 58 10.11 2.19 11.72
C LYS A 58 11.26 2.82 10.94
N MET A 59 11.24 2.70 9.62
CA MET A 59 12.27 3.31 8.78
C MET A 59 12.24 4.84 8.84
N ALA A 60 11.05 5.45 8.81
CA ALA A 60 10.91 6.90 8.98
C ALA A 60 11.39 7.34 10.38
N SER A 61 11.02 6.63 11.45
CA SER A 61 11.46 6.94 12.81
C SER A 61 12.98 6.84 13.00
N GLN A 62 13.64 5.97 12.23
CA GLN A 62 15.10 5.84 12.19
C GLN A 62 15.76 6.88 11.27
N GLY A 63 15.00 7.76 10.68
CA GLY A 63 15.50 8.71 9.72
C GLY A 63 15.90 8.11 8.38
N LYS A 64 15.35 6.95 8.07
CA LYS A 64 15.68 6.16 6.88
C LYS A 64 14.70 6.37 5.74
N LEU A 65 13.54 6.92 5.99
CA LEU A 65 12.55 7.38 5.03
C LEU A 65 12.26 8.86 5.23
N MET A 66 12.06 9.55 4.14
CA MET A 66 11.69 10.96 4.11
C MET A 66 10.23 11.20 4.52
N SER A 67 9.40 10.18 4.35
CA SER A 67 7.97 10.23 4.59
C SER A 67 7.48 8.79 4.75
N CYS A 68 6.33 8.59 5.38
CA CYS A 68 5.60 7.33 5.35
C CYS A 68 4.71 7.19 4.11
N PHE A 69 4.74 8.20 3.23
CA PHE A 69 4.03 8.22 1.93
C PHE A 69 2.54 7.90 2.02
N GLY A 70 1.88 8.27 3.13
CA GLY A 70 0.47 7.98 3.33
C GLY A 70 0.19 6.50 3.59
N ASN A 71 1.07 5.82 4.32
CA ASN A 71 0.89 4.42 4.67
C ASN A 71 -0.50 4.18 5.29
N ASN A 72 -1.14 3.09 4.90
CA ASN A 72 -2.33 2.63 5.61
C ASN A 72 -1.88 2.02 6.95
N ALA A 73 -2.31 2.59 8.07
CA ALA A 73 -1.92 2.15 9.41
C ALA A 73 -2.30 0.68 9.70
N GLY A 74 -3.31 0.16 8.98
CA GLY A 74 -3.73 -1.25 9.09
C GLY A 74 -3.15 -2.16 8.01
N SER A 75 -2.12 -1.71 7.27
CA SER A 75 -1.48 -2.50 6.22
C SER A 75 0.00 -2.67 6.49
N VAL A 76 0.51 -3.85 6.14
CA VAL A 76 1.94 -4.09 6.02
C VAL A 76 2.35 -4.04 4.55
N TYR A 77 3.56 -3.61 4.33
CA TYR A 77 4.15 -3.49 3.00
C TYR A 77 5.30 -4.46 2.84
N THR A 78 5.43 -5.02 1.64
CA THR A 78 6.53 -5.90 1.25
C THR A 78 7.17 -5.39 -0.04
N VAL A 79 8.48 -5.53 -0.17
CA VAL A 79 9.25 -4.98 -1.29
C VAL A 79 10.35 -5.94 -1.75
N PHE A 80 10.80 -5.78 -2.98
CA PHE A 80 12.05 -6.38 -3.43
C PHE A 80 13.25 -5.61 -2.87
N PHE A 81 14.29 -6.35 -2.52
CA PHE A 81 15.64 -5.83 -2.40
C PHE A 81 16.49 -6.47 -3.48
N LEU A 82 16.82 -5.70 -4.50
CA LEU A 82 17.51 -6.19 -5.69
C LEU A 82 18.97 -5.74 -5.70
N PRO A 83 19.90 -6.62 -6.10
CA PRO A 83 21.26 -6.19 -6.44
C PRO A 83 21.22 -5.30 -7.68
N PRO A 84 22.28 -4.49 -7.90
CA PRO A 84 22.42 -3.76 -9.14
C PRO A 84 22.48 -4.69 -10.35
N ALA A 85 22.09 -4.18 -11.50
CA ALA A 85 22.30 -4.88 -12.75
C ALA A 85 23.80 -5.16 -12.98
N PRO A 86 24.17 -6.22 -13.70
CA PRO A 86 25.54 -6.42 -14.14
C PRO A 86 26.06 -5.16 -14.84
N GLU A 87 27.30 -4.79 -14.54
CA GLU A 87 27.99 -3.63 -15.11
C GLU A 87 27.35 -2.26 -14.78
N GLN A 88 26.33 -2.22 -13.92
CA GLN A 88 25.74 -0.98 -13.48
C GLN A 88 26.77 -0.12 -12.73
N ASP A 89 27.06 1.06 -13.26
CA ASP A 89 27.88 2.02 -12.55
C ASP A 89 27.10 2.65 -11.39
N TYR A 90 27.41 2.24 -10.18
CA TYR A 90 26.82 2.80 -8.97
C TYR A 90 27.15 4.27 -8.74
N ALA A 91 28.21 4.78 -9.40
CA ALA A 91 28.56 6.19 -9.29
C ALA A 91 27.59 7.08 -10.05
N ILE A 92 26.94 6.53 -11.08
CA ILE A 92 26.14 7.31 -12.01
C ILE A 92 24.72 6.80 -11.99
N GLY A 93 23.79 7.64 -11.59
CA GLY A 93 22.38 7.39 -11.73
C GLY A 93 21.79 6.25 -10.88
N ASN A 94 22.54 5.73 -9.93
CA ASN A 94 22.05 4.69 -9.03
C ASN A 94 21.76 5.27 -7.66
N PRO A 95 20.47 5.42 -7.29
CA PRO A 95 20.13 5.86 -5.95
C PRO A 95 20.57 4.86 -4.87
N GLN A 96 20.96 3.66 -5.24
CA GLN A 96 21.41 2.63 -4.30
C GLN A 96 22.88 2.77 -3.90
N ARG A 97 23.63 3.61 -4.60
CA ARG A 97 25.03 3.81 -4.27
C ARG A 97 25.22 4.83 -3.14
N GLY A 98 26.20 4.59 -2.34
CA GLY A 98 26.75 5.59 -1.40
C GLY A 98 26.03 5.66 -0.06
N TRP A 99 25.09 4.77 0.16
CA TRP A 99 24.38 4.73 1.43
C TRP A 99 24.68 3.46 2.23
N ALA A 100 25.43 2.54 1.62
CA ALA A 100 25.80 1.29 2.27
C ALA A 100 26.90 1.46 3.32
N ASP A 101 27.91 2.24 3.01
CA ASP A 101 29.13 2.30 3.82
C ASP A 101 29.39 3.65 4.46
N GLU A 102 28.94 4.74 3.82
CA GLU A 102 29.01 6.08 4.37
C GLU A 102 27.72 6.81 4.00
N ALA A 103 26.77 6.81 4.90
CA ALA A 103 25.61 7.69 4.76
C ALA A 103 26.13 9.13 4.59
N PRO A 104 25.82 9.84 3.49
CA PRO A 104 26.15 11.22 3.38
C PRO A 104 25.53 11.92 4.59
N THR A 105 26.37 12.48 5.42
CA THR A 105 25.98 13.09 6.70
C THR A 105 25.25 14.40 6.51
N ALA A 106 25.20 14.94 5.29
CA ALA A 106 24.43 16.12 4.94
C ALA A 106 24.05 16.08 3.46
N ILE A 107 22.82 16.40 3.18
CA ILE A 107 22.42 16.93 1.89
C ILE A 107 22.74 18.40 1.95
N ASP A 108 23.75 18.84 1.19
CA ASP A 108 24.16 20.25 1.12
C ASP A 108 23.15 21.09 0.30
N ASP A 109 21.90 21.02 0.69
CA ASP A 109 20.87 21.91 0.19
C ASP A 109 20.21 22.57 1.40
N PRO A 110 20.33 23.89 1.57
CA PRO A 110 19.73 24.59 2.70
C PRO A 110 18.21 24.47 2.79
N GLU A 111 17.54 24.06 1.72
CA GLU A 111 16.11 23.75 1.73
C GLU A 111 15.82 22.31 2.18
N ILE A 112 16.85 21.45 2.29
CA ILE A 112 16.76 20.05 2.68
C ILE A 112 17.65 19.74 3.90
N GLU A 113 17.95 20.75 4.69
CA GLU A 113 18.93 20.73 5.80
C GLU A 113 18.68 19.65 6.87
N ASN A 114 17.50 19.05 6.92
CA ASN A 114 17.11 18.04 7.90
C ASN A 114 16.77 16.68 7.27
N TYR A 115 17.19 16.43 6.04
CA TYR A 115 16.92 15.16 5.41
C TYR A 115 17.78 14.06 6.04
N PRO A 116 17.16 13.03 6.60
CA PRO A 116 17.93 11.95 7.21
C PRO A 116 18.73 11.20 6.15
N ALA A 117 19.91 10.77 6.54
CA ALA A 117 20.71 9.82 5.77
C ALA A 117 19.84 8.63 5.37
N ASN A 118 19.66 8.43 4.08
CA ASN A 118 18.66 7.52 3.56
C ASN A 118 19.27 6.13 3.36
N PRO A 119 18.76 5.09 4.00
CA PRO A 119 19.21 3.71 3.85
C PRO A 119 18.66 3.03 2.58
N PHE A 120 17.96 3.76 1.74
CA PHE A 120 17.56 3.27 0.42
C PHE A 120 18.72 2.74 -0.42
N PHE A 121 19.94 3.01 -0.01
CA PHE A 121 21.14 2.85 -0.79
C PHE A 121 22.06 1.79 -0.20
N SER A 122 21.51 0.65 0.13
CA SER A 122 22.32 -0.55 0.29
C SER A 122 22.67 -1.15 -1.09
N PRO A 123 23.70 -1.99 -1.21
CA PRO A 123 24.00 -2.71 -2.44
C PRO A 123 22.84 -3.54 -2.99
N ALA A 124 21.88 -3.90 -2.13
CA ALA A 124 20.60 -4.46 -2.52
C ALA A 124 19.49 -3.56 -1.96
N GLY A 125 19.02 -2.61 -2.76
CA GLY A 125 17.99 -1.65 -2.36
C GLY A 125 16.61 -2.02 -2.87
N TRP A 126 15.58 -1.55 -2.19
CA TRP A 126 14.19 -1.73 -2.60
C TRP A 126 13.76 -0.78 -3.73
N GLN A 127 14.62 0.16 -4.07
CA GLN A 127 14.52 1.01 -5.24
C GLN A 127 15.55 0.56 -6.26
N TYR A 128 15.17 0.45 -7.50
CA TYR A 128 16.06 -0.04 -8.54
C TYR A 128 15.82 0.65 -9.88
N LYS A 129 16.87 0.73 -10.67
CA LYS A 129 16.78 1.01 -12.09
C LYS A 129 16.65 -0.31 -12.84
N LEU A 130 15.97 -0.27 -13.97
CA LEU A 130 15.70 -1.46 -14.79
C LEU A 130 15.99 -1.14 -16.25
N ARG A 131 16.71 -2.04 -16.93
CA ARG A 131 16.90 -1.98 -18.39
C ARG A 131 15.59 -2.40 -19.07
N GLN A 132 15.40 -1.97 -20.31
CA GLN A 132 14.24 -2.36 -21.12
C GLN A 132 14.19 -3.86 -21.44
N ASP A 133 15.37 -4.52 -21.46
CA ASP A 133 15.55 -5.93 -21.76
C ASP A 133 15.81 -6.81 -20.52
N GLU A 134 15.44 -6.33 -19.34
CA GLU A 134 15.51 -7.12 -18.10
C GLU A 134 14.13 -7.67 -17.71
N ALA A 135 14.16 -8.73 -16.91
CA ALA A 135 12.98 -9.20 -16.19
C ALA A 135 13.29 -9.39 -14.70
N LEU A 136 12.26 -9.25 -13.87
CA LEU A 136 12.26 -9.67 -12.48
C LEU A 136 11.31 -10.86 -12.35
N VAL A 137 11.72 -11.89 -11.61
CA VAL A 137 10.90 -13.09 -11.40
C VAL A 137 10.83 -13.39 -9.92
N LEU A 138 9.66 -13.22 -9.34
CA LEU A 138 9.35 -13.53 -7.95
C LEU A 138 8.69 -14.90 -7.84
N PHE A 139 9.23 -15.76 -7.02
CA PHE A 139 8.63 -17.00 -6.53
C PHE A 139 8.23 -16.76 -5.07
N THR A 140 6.95 -16.88 -4.73
CA THR A 140 6.49 -16.52 -3.39
C THR A 140 5.28 -17.33 -2.94
N GLY A 141 5.18 -17.52 -1.62
CA GLY A 141 3.91 -17.84 -1.00
C GLY A 141 2.99 -16.61 -0.99
N LEU A 142 1.70 -16.83 -1.22
CA LEU A 142 0.68 -15.81 -1.08
C LEU A 142 0.32 -15.59 0.38
N PRO A 143 -0.15 -14.39 0.77
CA PRO A 143 -0.54 -14.10 2.13
C PRO A 143 -1.58 -15.07 2.69
N PRO A 144 -1.66 -15.27 4.01
CA PRO A 144 -2.78 -15.95 4.64
C PRO A 144 -4.07 -15.16 4.43
N GLN A 145 -5.22 -15.76 4.76
CA GLN A 145 -6.52 -15.13 4.61
C GLN A 145 -6.55 -13.73 5.23
N CYS A 146 -6.95 -12.74 4.45
CA CYS A 146 -7.03 -11.33 4.84
C CYS A 146 -8.12 -10.62 4.05
N LYS A 147 -8.49 -9.42 4.48
CA LYS A 147 -9.49 -8.61 3.77
C LYS A 147 -9.01 -8.11 2.41
N TYR A 148 -7.72 -7.81 2.31
CA TYR A 148 -7.15 -7.27 1.09
C TYR A 148 -5.65 -7.54 1.03
N TYR A 149 -5.16 -7.90 -0.15
CA TYR A 149 -3.77 -7.77 -0.54
C TYR A 149 -3.65 -7.45 -2.03
N SER A 150 -2.54 -6.81 -2.38
CA SER A 150 -2.16 -6.61 -3.78
C SER A 150 -0.65 -6.52 -3.95
N PHE A 151 -0.21 -6.80 -5.19
CA PHE A 151 1.15 -6.60 -5.67
C PHE A 151 1.11 -5.64 -6.85
N ILE A 152 1.97 -4.63 -6.87
CA ILE A 152 2.00 -3.61 -7.91
C ILE A 152 3.41 -3.07 -8.15
N ASN A 153 3.72 -2.75 -9.40
CA ASN A 153 4.92 -2.00 -9.77
C ASN A 153 4.70 -0.50 -9.61
N TYR A 154 5.75 0.21 -9.23
CA TYR A 154 5.77 1.67 -9.11
C TYR A 154 6.88 2.29 -9.94
N ILE A 155 6.56 3.42 -10.55
CA ILE A 155 7.54 4.46 -10.81
C ILE A 155 7.75 5.22 -9.50
N LEU A 156 8.92 5.11 -8.90
CA LEU A 156 9.16 5.72 -7.59
C LEU A 156 9.69 7.14 -7.72
N PHE A 157 10.74 7.30 -8.52
CA PHE A 157 11.35 8.62 -8.78
C PHE A 157 11.61 8.80 -10.26
N THR A 158 11.37 10.01 -10.74
CA THR A 158 12.00 10.53 -11.94
C THR A 158 13.37 11.11 -11.56
N GLN A 159 14.31 11.11 -12.49
CA GLN A 159 15.63 11.66 -12.25
C GLN A 159 16.00 12.68 -13.33
N GLU A 160 16.39 13.87 -12.92
CA GLU A 160 17.00 14.86 -13.80
C GLU A 160 18.54 14.79 -13.73
N LYS A 161 19.20 15.04 -14.85
CA LYS A 161 20.66 15.00 -14.92
C LYS A 161 21.30 16.10 -14.11
N GLU A 162 20.69 17.29 -14.14
CA GLU A 162 21.14 18.47 -13.44
C GLU A 162 19.95 19.25 -12.90
N LEU A 163 20.15 20.02 -11.82
CA LEU A 163 19.11 20.85 -11.21
C LEU A 163 18.47 21.85 -12.21
N LYS A 164 19.26 22.37 -13.14
CA LYS A 164 18.76 23.30 -14.19
C LYS A 164 17.76 22.66 -15.14
N ASP A 165 17.75 21.34 -15.27
CA ASP A 165 16.85 20.60 -16.14
C ASP A 165 15.49 20.38 -15.48
N TYR A 166 15.37 20.69 -14.18
CA TYR A 166 14.14 20.53 -13.44
C TYR A 166 13.26 21.79 -13.56
N THR A 167 12.04 21.60 -14.02
CA THR A 167 11.06 22.69 -14.23
C THR A 167 9.79 22.53 -13.38
N GLY A 168 9.65 21.42 -12.66
CA GLY A 168 8.48 21.12 -11.84
C GLY A 168 8.50 21.77 -10.44
N GLU A 169 7.48 21.48 -9.64
CA GLU A 169 7.44 21.90 -8.24
C GLU A 169 8.50 21.17 -7.41
N LYS A 170 9.00 21.84 -6.38
CA LYS A 170 10.04 21.30 -5.51
C LYS A 170 9.49 20.18 -4.64
N ALA A 171 9.87 18.96 -4.90
CA ALA A 171 9.57 17.81 -4.04
C ALA A 171 10.62 16.72 -4.21
N TYR A 172 11.91 17.07 -4.06
CA TYR A 172 12.99 16.17 -4.40
C TYR A 172 14.12 16.31 -3.42
N PHE A 173 15.06 15.40 -3.55
CA PHE A 173 16.27 15.41 -2.79
C PHE A 173 17.47 15.18 -3.70
N ARG A 174 18.57 15.77 -3.29
CA ARG A 174 19.90 15.47 -3.80
C ARG A 174 20.54 14.39 -2.96
N VAL A 175 21.39 13.62 -3.56
CA VAL A 175 22.24 12.67 -2.84
C VAL A 175 23.64 13.29 -2.69
N GLY A 176 23.83 14.03 -1.59
CA GLY A 176 25.11 14.68 -1.25
C GLY A 176 25.63 15.63 -2.32
N ASN A 177 26.95 15.90 -2.30
CA ASN A 177 27.64 16.70 -3.31
C ASN A 177 28.00 15.90 -4.57
N GLN A 178 27.47 14.71 -4.73
CA GLN A 178 27.73 13.89 -5.90
C GLN A 178 26.84 14.33 -7.05
N ASP A 179 27.40 14.49 -8.22
CA ASP A 179 26.68 14.80 -9.45
C ASP A 179 25.93 13.57 -10.00
N ILE A 180 25.03 13.03 -9.18
CA ILE A 180 24.20 11.85 -9.54
C ILE A 180 22.80 12.24 -10.01
N GLY A 181 22.49 13.53 -10.04
CA GLY A 181 21.21 14.06 -10.49
C GLY A 181 20.23 14.35 -9.36
N LEU A 182 19.11 14.89 -9.77
CA LEU A 182 18.02 15.32 -8.93
C LEU A 182 16.87 14.29 -9.01
N TYR A 183 16.38 13.84 -7.87
CA TYR A 183 15.27 12.89 -7.79
C TYR A 183 13.98 13.61 -7.42
N HIS A 184 12.93 13.36 -8.20
CA HIS A 184 11.58 13.82 -7.93
C HIS A 184 10.67 12.63 -7.60
N PRO A 185 10.03 12.60 -6.42
CA PRO A 185 9.14 11.51 -6.06
C PRO A 185 7.84 11.59 -6.84
N VAL A 186 7.58 10.59 -7.67
CA VAL A 186 6.31 10.36 -8.34
C VAL A 186 5.47 9.38 -7.53
N PHE A 187 6.08 8.31 -7.09
CA PHE A 187 5.49 7.20 -6.34
C PHE A 187 4.11 6.80 -6.89
N GLY A 188 4.06 6.58 -8.19
CA GLY A 188 2.86 6.26 -8.96
C GLY A 188 2.81 4.80 -9.39
N SER A 189 1.62 4.19 -9.33
CA SER A 189 1.39 2.82 -9.77
C SER A 189 1.58 2.68 -11.29
N ILE A 190 2.09 1.50 -11.72
CA ILE A 190 2.25 1.12 -13.12
C ILE A 190 1.29 -0.02 -13.41
N GLY A 191 0.34 0.23 -14.30
CA GLY A 191 -0.58 -0.80 -14.76
C GLY A 191 -1.59 -1.27 -13.72
N SER A 192 -2.03 -2.50 -13.86
CA SER A 192 -2.99 -3.17 -12.99
C SER A 192 -2.29 -3.96 -11.90
N SER A 193 -2.87 -4.02 -10.71
CA SER A 193 -2.37 -4.84 -9.60
C SER A 193 -2.73 -6.32 -9.76
N ILE A 194 -1.89 -7.20 -9.20
CA ILE A 194 -2.25 -8.58 -8.89
C ILE A 194 -2.83 -8.59 -7.47
N HIS A 195 -4.00 -9.16 -7.30
CA HIS A 195 -4.73 -9.19 -6.04
C HIS A 195 -5.52 -10.51 -5.89
N ALA A 196 -6.17 -10.72 -4.77
CA ALA A 196 -6.91 -11.95 -4.49
C ALA A 196 -7.95 -12.34 -5.57
N GLY A 197 -8.48 -11.36 -6.31
CA GLY A 197 -9.48 -11.59 -7.35
C GLY A 197 -8.93 -12.03 -8.71
N ASN A 198 -7.61 -11.90 -8.96
CA ASN A 198 -7.02 -12.18 -10.28
C ASN A 198 -5.71 -12.98 -10.24
N VAL A 199 -5.17 -13.29 -9.07
CA VAL A 199 -3.93 -14.05 -8.94
C VAL A 199 -4.09 -15.48 -9.42
N LYS A 200 -3.08 -15.99 -10.13
CA LYS A 200 -2.91 -17.40 -10.47
C LYS A 200 -1.99 -18.05 -9.45
N SER A 201 -2.37 -19.23 -8.95
CA SER A 201 -1.68 -19.93 -7.85
C SER A 201 -1.83 -21.44 -7.91
N THR A 202 -1.04 -22.17 -7.11
CA THR A 202 -0.91 -23.65 -7.17
C THR A 202 -2.22 -24.44 -7.03
N ASP A 203 -3.16 -23.96 -6.25
CA ASP A 203 -4.44 -24.63 -6.01
C ASP A 203 -5.65 -23.76 -6.38
N GLY A 204 -5.38 -22.64 -7.07
CA GLY A 204 -6.39 -21.65 -7.41
C GLY A 204 -6.87 -20.83 -6.19
N SER A 205 -6.33 -21.09 -4.99
CA SER A 205 -6.60 -20.29 -3.80
C SER A 205 -5.80 -18.99 -3.86
N PRO A 206 -6.42 -17.83 -3.64
CA PRO A 206 -5.68 -16.59 -3.54
C PRO A 206 -4.91 -16.45 -2.21
N TYR A 207 -5.04 -17.39 -1.29
CA TYR A 207 -4.45 -17.32 0.05
C TYR A 207 -3.67 -18.59 0.40
N GLY A 208 -2.51 -18.43 1.03
CA GLY A 208 -1.70 -19.52 1.56
C GLY A 208 -1.11 -20.47 0.50
N SER A 209 -1.29 -20.19 -0.77
CA SER A 209 -0.79 -20.95 -1.91
C SER A 209 0.50 -20.33 -2.45
N GLN A 210 1.02 -20.84 -3.58
CA GLN A 210 2.25 -20.33 -4.20
C GLN A 210 1.97 -19.73 -5.57
N ALA A 211 2.71 -18.68 -5.91
CA ALA A 211 2.61 -17.99 -7.19
C ALA A 211 3.98 -17.57 -7.73
N VAL A 212 4.06 -17.40 -9.03
CA VAL A 212 5.19 -16.76 -9.73
C VAL A 212 4.71 -15.45 -10.30
N ILE A 213 5.48 -14.37 -10.12
CA ILE A 213 5.21 -13.07 -10.71
C ILE A 213 6.41 -12.69 -11.59
N VAL A 214 6.14 -12.49 -12.87
CA VAL A 214 7.13 -12.03 -13.87
C VAL A 214 6.87 -10.57 -14.19
N ILE A 215 7.89 -9.74 -14.11
CA ILE A 215 7.84 -8.31 -14.40
C ILE A 215 8.85 -8.01 -15.50
N SER A 216 8.42 -7.44 -16.62
CA SER A 216 9.31 -7.07 -17.72
C SER A 216 8.72 -5.96 -18.57
N ALA A 217 9.58 -5.27 -19.30
CA ALA A 217 9.22 -4.29 -20.31
C ALA A 217 9.34 -4.81 -21.76
N ASN A 218 9.81 -6.06 -21.94
CA ASN A 218 10.15 -6.63 -23.25
C ASN A 218 9.49 -8.00 -23.44
N GLN A 219 8.70 -8.14 -24.51
CA GLN A 219 7.96 -9.37 -24.82
C GLN A 219 8.92 -10.55 -25.10
N THR A 220 10.02 -10.32 -25.83
CA THR A 220 10.99 -11.39 -26.17
C THR A 220 11.62 -11.96 -24.90
N VAL A 221 11.96 -11.10 -23.95
CA VAL A 221 12.50 -11.52 -22.65
C VAL A 221 11.43 -12.25 -21.84
N THR A 222 10.21 -11.73 -21.82
CA THR A 222 9.09 -12.40 -21.14
C THR A 222 8.85 -13.79 -21.70
N ASP A 223 8.78 -13.95 -23.02
CA ASP A 223 8.56 -15.25 -23.66
C ASP A 223 9.68 -16.25 -23.32
N THR A 224 10.93 -15.78 -23.26
CA THR A 224 12.08 -16.60 -22.86
C THR A 224 11.96 -17.04 -21.39
N VAL A 225 11.60 -16.12 -20.50
CA VAL A 225 11.37 -16.42 -19.07
C VAL A 225 10.23 -17.42 -18.91
N LEU A 226 9.12 -17.23 -19.60
CA LEU A 226 7.96 -18.14 -19.53
C LEU A 226 8.30 -19.54 -20.05
N ALA A 227 9.07 -19.63 -21.14
CA ALA A 227 9.53 -20.91 -21.67
C ALA A 227 10.43 -21.64 -20.67
N GLN A 228 11.35 -20.93 -20.02
CA GLN A 228 12.23 -21.51 -19.00
C GLN A 228 11.46 -21.89 -17.72
N LEU A 229 10.49 -21.10 -17.27
CA LEU A 229 9.62 -21.47 -16.16
C LEU A 229 8.91 -22.79 -16.42
N LYS A 230 8.35 -22.94 -17.62
CA LYS A 230 7.70 -24.19 -18.05
C LYS A 230 8.68 -25.35 -18.10
N ALA A 231 9.88 -25.16 -18.63
CA ALA A 231 10.94 -26.18 -18.67
C ALA A 231 11.40 -26.58 -17.26
N SER A 232 11.27 -25.69 -16.28
CA SER A 232 11.59 -25.92 -14.86
C SER A 232 10.41 -26.45 -14.03
N GLY A 233 9.32 -26.87 -14.70
CA GLY A 233 8.18 -27.54 -14.06
C GLY A 233 7.09 -26.62 -13.50
N PHE A 234 7.11 -25.31 -13.79
CA PHE A 234 6.03 -24.42 -13.38
C PHE A 234 4.86 -24.50 -14.35
N SER A 235 3.64 -24.68 -13.81
CA SER A 235 2.40 -24.59 -14.58
C SER A 235 2.11 -23.14 -15.00
N GLU A 236 1.48 -22.96 -16.15
CA GLU A 236 0.97 -21.64 -16.58
C GLU A 236 -0.08 -21.06 -15.62
N ASP A 237 -0.75 -21.92 -14.85
CA ASP A 237 -1.79 -21.55 -13.90
C ASP A 237 -1.24 -20.94 -12.60
N VAL A 238 0.09 -20.94 -12.40
CA VAL A 238 0.74 -20.28 -11.26
C VAL A 238 1.50 -19.02 -11.67
N ILE A 239 1.57 -18.71 -12.98
CA ILE A 239 2.40 -17.63 -13.51
C ILE A 239 1.54 -16.41 -13.78
N ASN A 240 1.92 -15.31 -13.17
CA ASN A 240 1.34 -13.99 -13.33
C ASN A 240 2.36 -13.07 -14.04
N VAL A 241 1.92 -12.26 -14.98
CA VAL A 241 2.80 -11.33 -15.71
C VAL A 241 2.34 -9.90 -15.48
N MET A 242 3.28 -9.04 -15.13
CA MET A 242 3.09 -7.59 -15.00
C MET A 242 4.01 -6.91 -16.01
N THR A 243 3.48 -6.05 -16.85
CA THR A 243 4.25 -5.37 -17.88
C THR A 243 4.59 -3.95 -17.46
N ILE A 244 5.77 -3.47 -17.90
CA ILE A 244 6.15 -2.06 -17.78
C ILE A 244 6.18 -1.46 -19.19
N PRO A 245 5.37 -0.45 -19.50
CA PRO A 245 5.36 0.18 -20.82
C PRO A 245 6.61 1.04 -21.03
N ALA A 246 7.61 0.47 -21.69
CA ALA A 246 8.92 1.10 -21.85
C ALA A 246 8.91 2.39 -22.69
N GLU A 247 7.89 2.62 -23.52
CA GLU A 247 7.73 3.87 -24.26
C GLU A 247 7.31 5.03 -23.35
N THR A 248 6.66 4.72 -22.23
CA THR A 248 6.16 5.72 -21.27
C THR A 248 7.24 6.13 -20.29
N TYR A 249 7.99 5.18 -19.73
CA TYR A 249 8.95 5.41 -18.66
C TYR A 249 10.39 5.44 -19.18
N ARG A 250 11.23 6.29 -18.58
CA ARG A 250 12.65 6.42 -18.95
C ARG A 250 13.48 5.28 -18.36
N MET A 251 13.35 4.08 -18.93
CA MET A 251 14.09 2.90 -18.48
C MET A 251 15.56 2.95 -18.85
N GLY A 252 16.41 2.30 -18.08
CA GLY A 252 17.87 2.21 -18.25
C GLY A 252 18.59 2.38 -16.92
N LEU A 253 19.92 2.22 -16.93
CA LEU A 253 20.74 2.25 -15.73
C LEU A 253 21.45 3.59 -15.52
N GLU A 254 21.48 4.41 -16.57
CA GLU A 254 22.25 5.65 -16.59
C GLU A 254 21.57 6.75 -15.78
N LYS A 255 22.35 7.81 -15.53
CA LYS A 255 21.84 9.07 -14.98
C LYS A 255 20.73 9.65 -15.86
N GLY A 256 19.65 10.12 -15.26
CA GLY A 256 18.47 10.66 -15.94
C GLY A 256 17.42 9.61 -16.29
N LYS A 257 17.64 8.36 -15.92
CA LYS A 257 16.65 7.28 -16.04
C LYS A 257 15.86 7.11 -14.74
N ASP A 258 14.64 6.64 -14.87
CA ASP A 258 13.69 6.53 -13.77
C ASP A 258 14.05 5.40 -12.80
N THR A 259 13.49 5.47 -11.60
CA THR A 259 13.69 4.50 -10.53
C THR A 259 12.38 3.82 -10.21
N PHE A 260 12.42 2.51 -10.12
CA PHE A 260 11.26 1.65 -9.92
C PHE A 260 11.26 1.00 -8.53
N ALA A 261 10.10 0.55 -8.11
CA ALA A 261 9.91 -0.32 -6.95
C ALA A 261 8.78 -1.32 -7.22
N PHE A 262 8.79 -2.42 -6.49
CA PHE A 262 7.67 -3.35 -6.41
C PHE A 262 7.15 -3.35 -4.97
N LEU A 263 5.85 -3.25 -4.81
CA LEU A 263 5.19 -3.21 -3.51
C LEU A 263 4.13 -4.29 -3.41
N GLY A 264 4.18 -5.07 -2.33
CA GLY A 264 3.04 -5.81 -1.82
C GLY A 264 2.37 -5.04 -0.69
N ARG A 265 1.05 -5.14 -0.58
CA ARG A 265 0.23 -4.59 0.51
C ARG A 265 -0.66 -5.68 1.05
N ILE A 266 -0.75 -5.80 2.37
CA ILE A 266 -1.59 -6.79 3.05
C ILE A 266 -2.31 -6.08 4.18
N SER A 267 -3.63 -6.23 4.25
CA SER A 267 -4.48 -5.54 5.23
C SER A 267 -5.46 -6.49 5.89
N GLN A 268 -5.66 -6.30 7.20
CA GLN A 268 -6.68 -6.97 8.00
C GLN A 268 -6.64 -8.51 7.86
N PRO A 269 -5.57 -9.18 8.34
CA PRO A 269 -5.51 -10.63 8.37
C PRO A 269 -6.59 -11.20 9.29
N GLU A 270 -7.13 -12.37 8.96
CA GLU A 270 -8.07 -13.07 9.84
C GLU A 270 -7.39 -13.65 11.08
N SER A 271 -6.15 -14.10 10.91
CA SER A 271 -5.29 -14.62 11.98
C SER A 271 -4.00 -13.80 12.05
N GLN A 272 -3.80 -13.12 13.16
CA GLN A 272 -2.56 -12.37 13.38
C GLN A 272 -1.35 -13.30 13.52
N GLU A 273 -1.52 -14.48 14.13
CA GLU A 273 -0.47 -15.48 14.28
C GLU A 273 0.04 -16.01 12.93
N ASP A 274 -0.89 -16.37 12.03
CA ASP A 274 -0.54 -16.86 10.69
C ASP A 274 0.14 -15.77 9.86
N TYR A 275 -0.33 -14.54 10.03
CA TYR A 275 0.23 -13.39 9.36
C TYR A 275 1.65 -13.06 9.86
N ASP A 276 1.86 -13.03 11.17
CA ASP A 276 3.18 -12.80 11.76
C ASP A 276 4.17 -13.89 11.34
N ALA A 277 3.72 -15.14 11.28
CA ALA A 277 4.51 -16.26 10.76
C ALA A 277 4.84 -16.09 9.26
N TYR A 278 3.88 -15.66 8.45
CA TYR A 278 4.09 -15.38 7.03
C TYR A 278 5.16 -14.30 6.82
N ILE A 279 5.04 -13.15 7.49
CA ILE A 279 5.99 -12.04 7.36
C ILE A 279 7.38 -12.43 7.87
N ALA A 280 7.46 -13.12 9.01
CA ALA A 280 8.74 -13.55 9.59
C ALA A 280 9.52 -14.50 8.67
N ASN A 281 8.81 -15.34 7.90
CA ASN A 281 9.42 -16.33 7.00
C ASN A 281 9.47 -15.86 5.54
N LEU A 282 8.96 -14.70 5.21
CA LEU A 282 8.80 -14.25 3.82
C LEU A 282 10.11 -14.26 3.04
N LYS A 283 11.20 -13.84 3.67
CA LYS A 283 12.53 -13.80 3.06
C LYS A 283 13.10 -15.18 2.73
N GLU A 284 12.78 -16.18 3.55
CA GLU A 284 13.24 -17.55 3.39
C GLU A 284 12.35 -18.36 2.44
N THR A 285 11.07 -18.01 2.37
CA THR A 285 10.06 -18.72 1.56
C THR A 285 9.85 -18.11 0.18
N SER A 286 10.46 -16.95 -0.08
CA SER A 286 10.36 -16.24 -1.35
C SER A 286 11.73 -16.02 -1.97
N THR A 287 11.81 -16.09 -3.29
CA THR A 287 13.01 -15.80 -4.06
C THR A 287 12.66 -14.84 -5.17
N VAL A 288 13.44 -13.79 -5.34
CA VAL A 288 13.35 -12.91 -6.50
C VAL A 288 14.65 -12.94 -7.29
N TYR A 289 14.54 -13.14 -8.59
CA TYR A 289 15.67 -13.06 -9.50
C TYR A 289 15.57 -11.82 -10.39
N ARG A 290 16.69 -11.12 -10.53
CA ARG A 290 16.95 -10.17 -11.59
C ARG A 290 17.59 -10.92 -12.75
N VAL A 291 16.97 -10.86 -13.92
CA VAL A 291 17.36 -11.61 -15.12
C VAL A 291 17.78 -10.60 -16.18
N THR A 292 19.08 -10.53 -16.47
CA THR A 292 19.68 -9.58 -17.42
C THR A 292 20.31 -10.32 -18.58
N PRO A 293 19.93 -10.08 -19.85
CA PRO A 293 20.54 -10.75 -21.00
C PRO A 293 22.03 -10.47 -21.09
N LYS A 294 22.82 -11.51 -21.47
CA LYS A 294 24.25 -11.38 -21.75
C LYS A 294 24.54 -10.72 -23.09
N GLU A 295 23.64 -10.90 -24.04
CA GLU A 295 23.68 -10.34 -25.37
C GLU A 295 22.46 -9.44 -25.59
N GLU A 296 22.56 -8.50 -26.53
CA GLU A 296 21.46 -7.60 -26.86
C GLU A 296 20.24 -8.39 -27.37
N VAL A 297 19.09 -8.09 -26.81
CA VAL A 297 17.80 -8.68 -27.19
C VAL A 297 17.03 -7.70 -28.07
N ALA A 298 16.35 -8.22 -29.07
CA ALA A 298 15.54 -7.40 -29.96
C ALA A 298 14.47 -6.61 -29.20
N ASP A 299 14.28 -5.36 -29.56
CA ASP A 299 13.23 -4.52 -29.03
C ASP A 299 11.85 -5.07 -29.41
N ALA A 300 11.13 -5.57 -28.41
CA ALA A 300 9.74 -5.95 -28.47
C ALA A 300 9.06 -5.39 -27.22
N LEU A 301 9.02 -4.06 -27.15
CA LEU A 301 8.62 -3.32 -25.95
C LEU A 301 7.11 -3.35 -25.75
N TYR A 302 6.69 -3.45 -24.51
CA TYR A 302 5.28 -3.34 -24.16
C TYR A 302 4.79 -1.90 -24.28
N GLU A 303 3.61 -1.75 -24.86
CA GLU A 303 2.83 -0.52 -24.82
C GLU A 303 2.05 -0.42 -23.49
N ASN A 304 1.41 0.72 -23.27
CA ASN A 304 0.49 0.87 -22.15
C ASN A 304 -0.67 -0.13 -22.26
N GLU A 305 -0.93 -0.87 -21.19
CA GLU A 305 -2.08 -1.76 -21.13
C GLU A 305 -3.40 -0.95 -21.15
N THR A 306 -4.45 -1.57 -21.66
CA THR A 306 -5.79 -1.02 -21.55
C THR A 306 -6.29 -1.30 -20.12
N LEU A 307 -6.29 -0.25 -19.31
CA LEU A 307 -6.72 -0.34 -17.91
C LEU A 307 -8.24 -0.54 -17.82
N ILE A 308 -8.68 -1.38 -16.90
CA ILE A 308 -10.10 -1.54 -16.57
C ILE A 308 -10.62 -0.19 -16.07
N PRO A 309 -11.69 0.40 -16.65
CA PRO A 309 -12.27 1.63 -16.13
C PRO A 309 -12.78 1.46 -14.69
N ARG A 310 -12.66 2.51 -13.87
CA ARG A 310 -13.29 2.52 -12.56
C ARG A 310 -14.81 2.60 -12.71
N GLY A 311 -15.50 1.84 -11.85
CA GLY A 311 -16.94 1.90 -11.69
C GLY A 311 -17.72 0.82 -12.43
N THR A 312 -18.88 0.55 -11.90
CA THR A 312 -19.82 -0.48 -12.36
C THR A 312 -21.01 0.11 -13.14
N GLY A 313 -21.09 1.46 -13.24
CA GLY A 313 -22.25 2.18 -13.78
C GLY A 313 -23.40 2.35 -12.79
N VAL A 314 -23.25 1.89 -11.53
CA VAL A 314 -24.29 1.98 -10.50
C VAL A 314 -23.78 2.82 -9.34
N HIS A 315 -24.43 3.94 -9.07
CA HIS A 315 -24.15 4.79 -7.93
C HIS A 315 -24.62 4.11 -6.63
N GLU A 316 -23.82 4.18 -5.59
CA GLU A 316 -24.07 3.56 -4.27
C GLU A 316 -25.43 3.97 -3.66
N ALA A 317 -25.86 5.20 -3.88
CA ALA A 317 -27.19 5.68 -3.49
C ALA A 317 -28.35 4.87 -4.09
N ALA A 318 -28.11 4.06 -5.13
CA ALA A 318 -29.16 3.21 -5.69
C ALA A 318 -29.57 2.08 -4.71
N SER A 319 -28.66 1.63 -3.86
CA SER A 319 -28.92 0.65 -2.81
C SER A 319 -29.36 1.26 -1.48
N LEU A 320 -29.27 2.59 -1.35
CA LEU A 320 -29.56 3.33 -0.12
C LEU A 320 -30.60 4.44 -0.37
N PRO A 321 -31.90 4.09 -0.39
CA PRO A 321 -32.96 5.11 -0.46
C PRO A 321 -32.77 6.16 0.64
N ARG A 322 -32.89 7.46 0.30
CA ARG A 322 -32.71 8.57 1.25
C ARG A 322 -31.30 8.77 1.83
N VAL A 323 -30.24 8.23 1.19
CA VAL A 323 -28.86 8.32 1.71
C VAL A 323 -28.49 9.74 2.17
N GLU A 324 -28.76 10.78 1.40
CA GLU A 324 -28.49 12.17 1.79
C GLU A 324 -29.34 12.63 2.98
N GLY A 325 -30.57 12.11 3.11
CA GLY A 325 -31.43 12.38 4.28
C GLY A 325 -30.85 11.77 5.55
N HIS A 326 -30.42 10.51 5.49
CA HIS A 326 -29.81 9.83 6.64
C HIS A 326 -28.46 10.46 7.02
N LEU A 327 -27.64 10.84 6.06
CA LEU A 327 -26.39 11.57 6.33
C LEU A 327 -26.63 12.92 6.98
N ASP A 328 -27.69 13.64 6.60
CA ASP A 328 -28.09 14.91 7.25
C ASP A 328 -28.68 14.69 8.65
N GLU A 329 -29.43 13.60 8.86
CA GLU A 329 -29.94 13.19 10.18
C GLU A 329 -28.76 12.86 11.11
N MET A 330 -27.81 12.04 10.70
CA MET A 330 -26.58 11.75 11.45
C MET A 330 -25.79 13.03 11.77
N ARG A 331 -25.55 13.86 10.76
CA ARG A 331 -24.88 15.15 10.94
C ARG A 331 -25.53 15.99 12.04
N LYS A 332 -26.85 16.14 11.99
CA LYS A 332 -27.61 16.92 12.98
C LYS A 332 -27.52 16.30 14.37
N ALA A 333 -27.66 15.00 14.49
CA ALA A 333 -27.56 14.30 15.76
C ALA A 333 -26.15 14.43 16.37
N ILE A 334 -25.09 14.25 15.57
CA ILE A 334 -23.70 14.41 16.00
C ILE A 334 -23.47 15.84 16.51
N ILE A 335 -23.86 16.86 15.75
CA ILE A 335 -23.67 18.25 16.15
C ILE A 335 -24.46 18.56 17.42
N ALA A 336 -25.75 18.16 17.49
CA ALA A 336 -26.61 18.43 18.65
C ALA A 336 -26.07 17.81 19.95
N GLN A 337 -25.39 16.67 19.86
CA GLN A 337 -24.80 15.99 21.02
C GLN A 337 -23.67 16.80 21.68
N TYR A 338 -22.92 17.59 20.90
CA TYR A 338 -21.70 18.24 21.39
C TYR A 338 -21.72 19.77 21.31
N ALA A 339 -22.66 20.40 20.60
CA ALA A 339 -22.65 21.84 20.32
C ALA A 339 -22.72 22.75 21.56
N ASP A 340 -23.22 22.27 22.70
CA ASP A 340 -23.26 23.06 23.93
C ASP A 340 -21.85 23.28 24.52
N GLU A 341 -20.95 22.30 24.38
CA GLU A 341 -19.62 22.30 24.99
C GLU A 341 -18.48 22.52 23.99
N TYR A 342 -18.76 22.35 22.71
CA TYR A 342 -17.74 22.40 21.65
C TYR A 342 -18.15 23.36 20.53
N ASP A 343 -17.16 24.07 20.01
CA ASP A 343 -17.23 24.62 18.65
C ASP A 343 -16.88 23.51 17.66
N TYR A 344 -17.38 23.61 16.42
CA TYR A 344 -17.13 22.55 15.44
C TYR A 344 -16.79 23.10 14.06
N GLU A 345 -16.08 22.30 13.30
CA GLU A 345 -15.70 22.53 11.91
C GLU A 345 -16.02 21.31 11.06
N GLU A 346 -16.74 21.50 9.96
CA GLU A 346 -17.08 20.44 9.03
C GLU A 346 -16.05 20.38 7.90
N LEU A 347 -15.56 19.17 7.61
CA LEU A 347 -14.63 18.89 6.54
C LEU A 347 -15.22 17.88 5.56
N THR A 348 -15.02 18.14 4.28
CA THR A 348 -15.38 17.22 3.20
C THR A 348 -14.14 16.51 2.69
N GLY A 349 -14.28 15.23 2.33
CA GLY A 349 -13.27 14.52 1.54
C GLY A 349 -13.28 15.02 0.09
N ASP A 350 -12.11 15.09 -0.50
CA ASP A 350 -11.92 15.41 -1.92
C ASP A 350 -10.96 14.41 -2.55
N ILE A 351 -11.00 14.27 -3.88
CA ILE A 351 -10.08 13.40 -4.61
C ILE A 351 -8.68 14.01 -4.52
N ALA A 352 -7.78 13.36 -3.81
CA ALA A 352 -6.49 13.93 -3.47
C ALA A 352 -5.28 13.20 -4.09
N VAL A 353 -5.48 11.96 -4.55
CA VAL A 353 -4.40 11.13 -5.07
C VAL A 353 -4.62 10.90 -6.56
N PRO A 354 -3.76 11.47 -7.43
CA PRO A 354 -3.82 11.21 -8.86
C PRO A 354 -3.37 9.78 -9.17
N GLU A 355 -3.90 9.18 -10.22
CA GLU A 355 -3.41 7.89 -10.70
C GLU A 355 -1.98 7.99 -11.24
N GLY A 356 -1.19 6.93 -11.09
CA GLY A 356 0.24 6.91 -11.34
C GLY A 356 0.69 7.43 -12.70
N LEU A 357 0.00 7.05 -13.80
CA LEU A 357 0.31 7.58 -15.13
C LEU A 357 0.06 9.10 -15.22
N THR A 358 -1.01 9.58 -14.59
CA THR A 358 -1.31 11.02 -14.54
C THR A 358 -0.26 11.75 -13.70
N ALA A 359 0.14 11.16 -12.58
CA ALA A 359 1.18 11.71 -11.72
C ALA A 359 2.51 11.82 -12.46
N TYR A 360 2.91 10.75 -13.15
CA TYR A 360 4.14 10.73 -13.93
C TYR A 360 4.15 11.78 -15.04
N THR A 361 3.07 11.87 -15.82
CA THR A 361 2.98 12.80 -16.96
C THR A 361 2.89 14.27 -16.53
N LYS A 362 2.42 14.54 -15.30
CA LYS A 362 2.31 15.90 -14.73
C LYS A 362 3.44 16.23 -13.78
N ASP A 363 4.37 15.31 -13.54
CA ASP A 363 5.50 15.45 -12.62
C ASP A 363 5.04 15.84 -11.20
N ILE A 364 4.05 15.10 -10.66
CA ILE A 364 3.51 15.28 -9.31
C ILE A 364 3.57 13.98 -8.52
N ASN A 365 3.55 14.10 -7.19
CA ASN A 365 3.59 12.94 -6.30
C ASN A 365 2.20 12.29 -6.17
N SER A 366 2.11 10.99 -6.45
CA SER A 366 0.91 10.17 -6.34
C SER A 366 0.74 9.52 -4.96
N LEU A 367 1.68 9.76 -4.03
CA LEU A 367 1.63 9.24 -2.66
C LEU A 367 1.44 7.72 -2.55
N GLY A 368 1.89 6.97 -3.56
CA GLY A 368 1.75 5.52 -3.60
C GLY A 368 0.32 5.07 -3.89
N ASP A 369 -0.32 5.69 -4.87
CA ASP A 369 -1.64 5.27 -5.35
C ASP A 369 -1.67 3.79 -5.74
N ASN A 370 -2.86 3.25 -5.84
CA ASN A 370 -3.11 1.98 -6.52
C ASN A 370 -4.49 2.04 -7.18
N ARG A 371 -4.59 1.51 -8.38
CA ARG A 371 -5.86 1.52 -9.12
C ARG A 371 -6.94 0.67 -8.49
N ASP A 372 -6.57 -0.30 -7.66
CA ASP A 372 -7.53 -1.11 -6.89
C ASP A 372 -8.15 -0.37 -5.69
N THR A 373 -7.78 0.90 -5.48
CA THR A 373 -8.23 1.72 -4.35
C THR A 373 -8.68 3.09 -4.82
N SER A 374 -9.73 3.62 -4.21
CA SER A 374 -10.16 5.02 -4.33
C SER A 374 -9.81 5.79 -3.06
N TYR A 375 -9.28 7.00 -3.22
CA TYR A 375 -8.70 7.79 -2.15
C TYR A 375 -9.39 9.15 -2.04
N LEU A 376 -9.91 9.45 -0.85
CA LEU A 376 -10.41 10.77 -0.50
C LEU A 376 -9.59 11.32 0.68
N MET A 377 -9.37 12.63 0.72
CA MET A 377 -8.66 13.29 1.81
C MET A 377 -9.35 14.59 2.15
N THR A 378 -9.36 14.97 3.44
CA THR A 378 -9.80 16.28 3.87
C THR A 378 -8.68 17.32 3.70
N ARG A 379 -9.03 18.59 3.81
CA ARG A 379 -8.04 19.64 4.10
C ARG A 379 -7.41 19.42 5.47
N ASP A 380 -6.29 20.09 5.72
CA ASP A 380 -5.58 20.04 6.98
C ASP A 380 -6.40 20.70 8.12
N PHE A 381 -6.26 20.17 9.34
CA PHE A 381 -6.83 20.69 10.58
C PHE A 381 -5.90 20.41 11.77
N THR A 382 -6.26 20.86 12.97
CA THR A 382 -5.51 20.63 14.22
C THR A 382 -6.46 20.21 15.34
N LEU A 383 -5.94 19.45 16.32
CA LEU A 383 -6.54 19.27 17.64
C LEU A 383 -5.65 20.00 18.64
N ASN A 384 -6.21 20.99 19.37
CA ASN A 384 -5.43 21.92 20.18
C ASN A 384 -5.40 21.56 21.67
N SER A 385 -6.30 20.67 22.09
CA SER A 385 -6.42 20.19 23.46
C SER A 385 -6.70 18.68 23.50
N ASP A 386 -6.60 18.09 24.68
CA ASP A 386 -6.93 16.68 24.92
C ASP A 386 -8.43 16.39 24.85
N GLU A 387 -9.24 17.44 24.97
CA GLU A 387 -10.68 17.35 24.88
C GLU A 387 -11.19 17.50 23.45
N ASP A 388 -10.34 17.96 22.51
CA ASP A 388 -10.70 18.05 21.10
C ASP A 388 -10.75 16.63 20.48
N PHE A 389 -11.70 16.41 19.58
CA PHE A 389 -11.86 15.12 18.93
C PHE A 389 -12.46 15.25 17.52
N ILE A 390 -12.46 14.14 16.81
CA ILE A 390 -12.95 14.03 15.44
C ILE A 390 -14.11 13.05 15.42
N VAL A 391 -15.13 13.34 14.63
CA VAL A 391 -16.15 12.35 14.23
C VAL A 391 -16.08 12.17 12.73
N VAL A 392 -15.88 10.93 12.29
CA VAL A 392 -16.00 10.51 10.90
C VAL A 392 -17.31 9.76 10.73
N TYR A 393 -18.02 10.01 9.64
CA TYR A 393 -19.29 9.36 9.36
C TYR A 393 -19.54 9.27 7.85
N GLY A 394 -20.30 8.28 7.46
CA GLY A 394 -20.57 8.02 6.04
C GLY A 394 -21.30 6.73 5.81
N VAL A 395 -21.13 6.21 4.60
CA VAL A 395 -21.66 4.93 4.17
C VAL A 395 -20.62 3.84 4.38
N ASN A 396 -21.01 2.71 4.91
CA ASN A 396 -20.18 1.51 4.96
C ASN A 396 -20.16 0.86 3.55
N HIS A 397 -19.15 1.20 2.77
CA HIS A 397 -19.02 0.75 1.38
C HIS A 397 -18.96 -0.78 1.21
N THR A 398 -18.59 -1.52 2.24
CA THR A 398 -18.61 -2.98 2.22
C THR A 398 -20.02 -3.52 2.45
N ALA A 399 -20.81 -2.89 3.30
CA ALA A 399 -22.21 -3.27 3.52
C ALA A 399 -23.09 -2.98 2.29
N THR A 400 -22.76 -1.96 1.51
CA THR A 400 -23.45 -1.67 0.24
C THR A 400 -22.94 -2.53 -0.93
N GLY A 401 -21.87 -3.29 -0.73
CA GLY A 401 -21.21 -4.06 -1.78
C GLY A 401 -20.37 -3.24 -2.76
N LYS A 402 -20.15 -1.96 -2.46
CA LYS A 402 -19.39 -1.05 -3.34
C LYS A 402 -17.88 -1.21 -3.20
N ALA A 403 -17.41 -1.76 -2.08
CA ALA A 403 -16.01 -2.10 -1.86
C ALA A 403 -15.88 -3.44 -1.12
N GLN A 404 -14.75 -4.11 -1.27
CA GLN A 404 -14.41 -5.32 -0.50
C GLN A 404 -13.81 -4.99 0.86
N TYR A 405 -13.19 -3.83 0.98
CA TYR A 405 -12.58 -3.31 2.20
C TYR A 405 -12.60 -1.78 2.17
N SER A 406 -12.85 -1.17 3.31
CA SER A 406 -12.77 0.29 3.44
C SER A 406 -12.22 0.70 4.80
N ASN A 407 -11.63 1.90 4.87
CA ASN A 407 -11.14 2.47 6.11
C ASN A 407 -11.15 3.99 6.11
N ALA A 408 -11.13 4.54 7.32
CA ALA A 408 -10.82 5.95 7.59
C ALA A 408 -9.56 6.01 8.45
N VAL A 409 -8.59 6.84 8.06
CA VAL A 409 -7.28 6.95 8.72
C VAL A 409 -6.94 8.40 8.99
N LEU A 410 -6.57 8.70 10.23
CA LEU A 410 -6.01 9.98 10.64
C LEU A 410 -4.51 9.99 10.38
N TYR A 411 -4.03 11.05 9.73
CA TYR A 411 -2.62 11.24 9.40
C TYR A 411 -2.02 12.45 10.08
N SER A 412 -0.77 12.30 10.50
CA SER A 412 0.11 13.44 10.75
C SER A 412 0.63 13.98 9.42
N ARG A 413 0.36 15.24 9.12
CA ARG A 413 0.65 15.85 7.82
C ARG A 413 2.14 15.88 7.46
N PRO A 414 3.07 16.25 8.36
CA PRO A 414 4.48 16.40 7.99
C PRO A 414 5.13 15.14 7.45
N MET A 415 4.76 13.98 7.98
CA MET A 415 5.34 12.70 7.60
C MET A 415 4.39 11.80 6.82
N LEU A 416 3.13 12.20 6.66
CA LEU A 416 2.06 11.40 6.06
C LEU A 416 2.03 9.98 6.63
N ASN A 417 2.15 9.88 7.97
CA ASN A 417 2.03 8.61 8.69
C ASN A 417 0.64 8.46 9.28
N GLY A 418 0.02 7.31 9.07
CA GLY A 418 -1.25 6.95 9.69
C GLY A 418 -1.04 6.73 11.20
N ILE A 419 -1.83 7.44 12.02
CA ILE A 419 -1.70 7.46 13.49
C ILE A 419 -2.91 6.90 14.22
N CYS A 420 -4.07 6.89 13.58
CA CYS A 420 -5.27 6.25 14.09
C CYS A 420 -6.10 5.79 12.89
N SER A 421 -6.67 4.60 12.96
CA SER A 421 -7.45 4.04 11.84
C SER A 421 -8.65 3.25 12.32
N VAL A 422 -9.73 3.30 11.55
CA VAL A 422 -10.92 2.50 11.73
C VAL A 422 -11.31 1.82 10.42
N TYR A 423 -11.90 0.66 10.51
CA TYR A 423 -12.11 -0.24 9.38
C TYR A 423 -13.59 -0.62 9.27
N ASP A 424 -14.01 -1.01 8.07
CA ASP A 424 -15.37 -1.45 7.78
C ASP A 424 -15.90 -2.52 8.75
N SER A 425 -15.02 -3.40 9.22
CA SER A 425 -15.39 -4.44 10.20
C SER A 425 -15.82 -3.90 11.58
N LEU A 426 -15.51 -2.64 11.89
CA LEU A 426 -15.86 -1.95 13.13
C LEU A 426 -17.05 -1.01 12.96
N PHE A 427 -17.61 -0.88 11.77
CA PHE A 427 -18.64 0.12 11.46
C PHE A 427 -20.06 -0.31 11.85
N THR A 428 -20.35 -1.61 11.84
CA THR A 428 -21.69 -2.14 12.13
C THR A 428 -22.19 -1.70 13.51
N GLY A 429 -23.40 -1.19 13.57
CA GLY A 429 -24.04 -0.69 14.79
C GLY A 429 -23.61 0.71 15.23
N SER A 430 -22.53 1.26 14.68
CA SER A 430 -21.99 2.56 15.13
C SER A 430 -22.85 3.78 14.79
N ALA A 431 -23.77 3.66 13.84
CA ALA A 431 -24.66 4.72 13.42
C ALA A 431 -26.05 4.68 14.09
N GLU A 432 -26.38 3.62 14.84
CA GLU A 432 -27.72 3.39 15.39
C GLU A 432 -28.24 4.57 16.24
N ASP A 433 -27.40 5.13 17.11
CA ASP A 433 -27.75 6.23 17.98
C ASP A 433 -27.97 7.59 17.25
N TYR A 434 -27.59 7.64 15.97
CA TYR A 434 -27.61 8.86 15.16
C TYR A 434 -28.66 8.83 14.03
N LEU A 435 -29.37 7.73 13.92
CA LEU A 435 -30.43 7.50 12.92
C LEU A 435 -31.77 7.25 13.62
N PRO A 436 -32.91 7.38 12.91
CA PRO A 436 -34.20 6.96 13.43
C PRO A 436 -34.20 5.47 13.85
N GLU A 437 -34.90 5.16 14.96
CA GLU A 437 -34.99 3.77 15.47
C GLU A 437 -35.55 2.75 14.46
N ASP A 438 -36.28 3.21 13.45
CA ASP A 438 -36.86 2.39 12.39
C ASP A 438 -36.05 2.42 11.09
N CYS A 439 -34.81 2.91 11.10
CA CYS A 439 -33.93 2.92 9.95
C CYS A 439 -33.45 1.48 9.66
N ALA A 440 -34.03 0.86 8.64
CA ALA A 440 -33.70 -0.52 8.26
C ALA A 440 -32.26 -0.65 7.69
N GLU A 441 -31.68 0.43 7.19
CA GLU A 441 -30.38 0.48 6.56
C GLU A 441 -29.27 0.98 7.52
N ALA A 442 -29.51 1.05 8.84
CA ALA A 442 -28.56 1.61 9.80
C ALA A 442 -27.16 0.98 9.73
N ASP A 443 -27.06 -0.33 9.51
CA ASP A 443 -25.80 -1.06 9.33
C ASP A 443 -25.04 -0.67 8.06
N SER A 444 -25.68 0.00 7.13
CA SER A 444 -25.04 0.54 5.92
C SER A 444 -24.40 1.91 6.14
N TYR A 445 -24.49 2.44 7.34
CA TYR A 445 -23.86 3.70 7.74
C TYR A 445 -22.93 3.48 8.91
N TYR A 446 -22.05 4.46 9.15
CA TYR A 446 -21.18 4.45 10.31
C TYR A 446 -20.98 5.85 10.88
N VAL A 447 -20.73 5.89 12.19
CA VAL A 447 -20.26 7.07 12.94
C VAL A 447 -19.16 6.60 13.86
N TYR A 448 -17.95 7.12 13.71
CA TYR A 448 -16.80 6.73 14.51
C TYR A 448 -16.03 7.93 15.01
N LYS A 449 -15.59 7.88 16.26
CA LYS A 449 -14.84 8.95 16.91
C LYS A 449 -13.35 8.67 16.87
N MET A 450 -12.54 9.72 16.84
CA MET A 450 -11.10 9.64 17.11
C MET A 450 -10.75 10.71 18.13
N ALA A 451 -10.30 10.29 19.30
CA ALA A 451 -10.08 11.15 20.48
C ALA A 451 -8.86 10.69 21.28
N ARG A 452 -8.40 11.53 22.23
CA ARG A 452 -7.32 11.17 23.16
C ARG A 452 -7.72 10.09 24.16
N THR A 453 -8.99 10.01 24.47
CA THR A 453 -9.54 9.05 25.44
C THR A 453 -10.70 8.31 24.82
N GLN A 454 -10.92 7.09 25.27
CA GLN A 454 -12.08 6.29 24.91
C GLN A 454 -13.36 7.03 25.33
N MET A 455 -14.22 7.39 24.38
CA MET A 455 -15.50 8.05 24.64
C MET A 455 -16.63 7.01 24.73
N ASP A 456 -16.59 6.01 23.86
CA ASP A 456 -17.51 4.87 23.79
C ASP A 456 -16.87 3.71 22.98
N ASP A 457 -17.63 2.66 22.70
CA ASP A 457 -17.14 1.48 21.97
C ASP A 457 -16.73 1.80 20.51
N TYR A 458 -17.19 2.93 19.95
CA TYR A 458 -16.87 3.39 18.59
C TYR A 458 -15.87 4.54 18.61
N THR A 459 -14.82 4.40 19.41
CA THR A 459 -13.77 5.41 19.54
C THR A 459 -12.39 4.82 19.25
N GLY A 460 -11.69 5.38 18.28
CA GLY A 460 -10.25 5.16 18.06
C GLY A 460 -9.44 6.12 18.92
N VAL A 461 -8.47 5.61 19.68
CA VAL A 461 -7.63 6.44 20.55
C VAL A 461 -6.46 7.03 19.76
N ILE A 462 -6.32 8.35 19.82
CA ILE A 462 -5.19 9.09 19.25
C ILE A 462 -4.10 9.18 20.31
N GLU A 463 -3.04 8.43 20.15
CA GLU A 463 -1.90 8.47 21.06
C GLU A 463 -1.08 9.76 20.87
N TYR A 464 -0.38 10.18 21.92
CA TYR A 464 0.65 11.21 21.79
C TYR A 464 1.83 10.71 20.99
N SER A 465 2.59 11.65 20.44
CA SER A 465 3.81 11.31 19.74
C SER A 465 4.75 10.55 20.64
N THR A 466 5.00 9.30 20.26
CA THR A 466 6.03 8.46 20.85
C THR A 466 7.08 8.24 19.77
N GLY A 467 8.34 8.27 20.12
CA GLY A 467 9.33 8.01 19.10
C GLY A 467 10.72 8.50 19.47
N ASN A 468 11.58 8.52 18.50
CA ASN A 468 12.92 9.05 18.66
C ASN A 468 12.92 10.58 18.67
N GLU A 469 14.07 11.16 19.05
CA GLU A 469 14.28 12.61 19.15
C GLU A 469 14.03 13.37 17.82
N LYS A 470 14.09 12.69 16.68
CA LYS A 470 13.95 13.27 15.34
C LYS A 470 12.53 13.25 14.81
N GLY A 471 11.65 12.41 15.36
CA GLY A 471 10.36 12.20 14.74
C GLY A 471 9.29 11.81 15.72
N LYS A 472 8.24 12.47 15.59
CA LYS A 472 6.99 12.21 16.26
C LYS A 472 6.15 11.33 15.34
N PHE A 473 6.59 10.07 15.15
CA PHE A 473 6.05 9.21 14.11
C PHE A 473 4.87 8.35 14.56
N TYR A 474 4.76 8.11 15.86
CA TYR A 474 3.69 7.29 16.42
C TYR A 474 2.77 8.21 17.21
N GLY A 475 1.62 8.54 16.66
CA GLY A 475 0.68 9.47 17.27
C GLY A 475 0.91 10.93 16.88
N ALA A 476 0.24 11.85 17.56
CA ALA A 476 0.35 13.28 17.34
C ALA A 476 0.22 14.07 18.65
N ASP A 477 0.98 15.15 18.78
CA ASP A 477 0.82 16.10 19.87
C ASP A 477 -0.33 17.09 19.57
N ASN A 478 -0.80 17.80 20.59
CA ASN A 478 -1.75 18.88 20.40
C ASN A 478 -1.15 19.99 19.53
N GLY A 479 -1.96 20.54 18.63
CA GLY A 479 -1.53 21.54 17.66
C GLY A 479 -0.79 20.96 16.44
N ALA A 480 -0.59 19.64 16.36
CA ALA A 480 -0.05 19.02 15.17
C ALA A 480 -1.00 19.17 13.97
N THR A 481 -0.44 19.40 12.78
CA THR A 481 -1.22 19.43 11.56
C THR A 481 -1.63 18.01 11.16
N LEU A 482 -2.93 17.78 11.02
CA LEU A 482 -3.57 16.50 10.76
C LEU A 482 -4.41 16.57 9.49
N LEU A 483 -4.73 15.42 8.91
CA LEU A 483 -5.75 15.24 7.88
C LEU A 483 -6.42 13.88 8.03
N MET A 484 -7.67 13.77 7.56
CA MET A 484 -8.34 12.48 7.38
C MET A 484 -8.17 12.00 5.95
N ALA A 485 -7.94 10.69 5.79
CA ALA A 485 -8.04 10.04 4.49
C ALA A 485 -8.97 8.82 4.58
N PHE A 486 -9.74 8.64 3.52
CA PHE A 486 -10.68 7.53 3.37
C PHE A 486 -10.28 6.70 2.16
N ARG A 487 -10.42 5.38 2.29
CA ARG A 487 -10.10 4.45 1.21
C ARG A 487 -11.21 3.45 1.03
N ALA A 488 -11.57 3.22 -0.23
CA ALA A 488 -12.45 2.14 -0.66
C ALA A 488 -11.67 1.25 -1.64
N TYR A 489 -11.52 -0.02 -1.30
CA TYR A 489 -10.70 -0.98 -2.05
C TYR A 489 -11.58 -1.94 -2.84
N MET A 490 -11.25 -2.12 -4.10
CA MET A 490 -11.81 -3.09 -5.05
C MET A 490 -13.34 -3.18 -5.03
N ASP A 491 -13.95 -2.74 -6.09
CA ASP A 491 -15.32 -3.12 -6.42
C ASP A 491 -15.35 -4.54 -7.06
N GLU A 492 -16.48 -4.97 -7.56
CA GLU A 492 -16.65 -6.27 -8.21
C GLU A 492 -15.77 -6.48 -9.47
N THR A 493 -15.23 -5.40 -10.03
CA THR A 493 -14.33 -5.45 -11.20
C THR A 493 -12.86 -5.63 -10.82
N GLY A 494 -12.53 -5.57 -9.51
CA GLY A 494 -11.16 -5.63 -8.99
C GLY A 494 -10.41 -4.31 -9.07
N VAL A 495 -11.09 -3.22 -9.42
CA VAL A 495 -10.58 -1.84 -9.43
C VAL A 495 -11.23 -1.08 -8.30
N GLY A 496 -10.60 -0.02 -7.80
CA GLY A 496 -11.23 0.84 -6.80
C GLY A 496 -12.52 1.48 -7.35
N PRO A 497 -13.55 1.64 -6.54
CA PRO A 497 -14.82 2.21 -6.98
C PRO A 497 -14.65 3.55 -7.68
N SER A 498 -15.54 3.85 -8.62
CA SER A 498 -15.54 5.17 -9.26
C SER A 498 -15.89 6.26 -8.24
N TYR A 499 -15.14 7.36 -8.26
CA TYR A 499 -15.42 8.55 -7.47
C TYR A 499 -16.81 9.18 -7.75
N TYR A 500 -17.42 8.85 -8.88
CA TYR A 500 -18.77 9.29 -9.24
C TYR A 500 -19.86 8.30 -8.78
N GLU A 501 -19.49 7.18 -8.17
CA GLU A 501 -20.41 6.13 -7.76
C GLU A 501 -20.44 5.91 -6.25
N ILE A 502 -19.42 6.34 -5.50
CA ILE A 502 -19.38 6.25 -4.04
C ILE A 502 -19.95 7.51 -3.38
N VAL A 503 -20.54 7.33 -2.23
CA VAL A 503 -20.95 8.42 -1.34
C VAL A 503 -19.75 8.82 -0.49
N TYR A 504 -19.32 10.08 -0.57
CA TYR A 504 -18.11 10.53 0.11
C TYR A 504 -18.29 10.60 1.62
N ASP A 505 -17.29 10.10 2.33
CA ASP A 505 -17.18 10.19 3.78
C ASP A 505 -17.04 11.63 4.24
N ARG A 506 -17.46 11.90 5.47
CA ARG A 506 -17.54 13.22 6.07
C ARG A 506 -16.83 13.24 7.42
N THR A 507 -16.36 14.41 7.79
CA THR A 507 -15.63 14.62 9.04
C THR A 507 -16.14 15.86 9.75
N ILE A 508 -16.29 15.77 11.08
CA ILE A 508 -16.52 16.93 11.94
C ILE A 508 -15.43 16.96 13.00
N VAL A 509 -14.73 18.07 13.12
CA VAL A 509 -13.73 18.33 14.15
C VAL A 509 -14.39 19.14 15.25
N PHE A 510 -14.26 18.72 16.49
CA PHE A 510 -14.81 19.38 17.67
C PHE A 510 -13.69 19.98 18.52
N HIS A 511 -13.85 21.26 18.89
CA HIS A 511 -12.92 22.01 19.72
C HIS A 511 -13.60 22.42 21.02
N LYS A 512 -13.00 22.07 22.16
CA LYS A 512 -13.56 22.44 23.48
C LYS A 512 -13.61 23.96 23.63
N LYS A 513 -14.77 24.48 24.07
CA LYS A 513 -15.01 25.91 24.31
C LYS A 513 -14.24 26.44 25.52
#